data_b248ce8acac5c546e25fb44339eacb4a
#
_entry.id   b248ce8acac5c546e25fb44339eacb4a
#
_cell.length_a   1.000
_cell.length_b   1.000
_cell.length_c   1.000
_cell.angle_alpha   90.00
_cell.angle_beta   90.00
_cell.angle_gamma   90.00
#
_symmetry.space_group_name_H-M   'P 1'
#
loop_
_entity.id
_entity.type
_entity.pdbx_description
1 polymer ?
#
loop_
_entity_poly.entity_id
_entity_poly.type
_entity_poly.pdbx_seq_one_letter_code
_entity_poly.pdbx_strand_id
1 'polypeptide(L)'
;LRKSKSFLKEVLSPKINDFYSTLNFLKFRFKVSKKKIKKFKNLHQNETIFLVGAGPSLNNENLDLLNDKIVIAYNFSYQALTNIKPKKFYSCVSGARINPGETIDRSLFDASFRFPGAKEDEHLNLNAIKEDDIILPVPFKFFLYKFKDGGTGFSFDISKEFRHNGGSTGILSCVQIAKYMGSKRIVLLGT
;
A
#
# COMPACT_ATOMS: atom_id res chain seq x y z
N LEU A 1 32.07 31.75 -9.66
CA LEU A 1 31.55 30.67 -10.52
C LEU A 1 31.16 29.39 -9.77
N ARG A 2 31.87 28.99 -8.68
CA ARG A 2 31.51 27.79 -7.85
C ARG A 2 30.25 28.02 -7.01
N LYS A 3 30.04 29.22 -6.45
CA LYS A 3 28.86 29.57 -5.62
C LYS A 3 27.56 29.63 -6.42
N SER A 4 27.61 29.99 -7.71
CA SER A 4 26.40 30.03 -8.57
C SER A 4 25.88 28.66 -8.93
N LYS A 5 26.78 27.64 -9.09
CA LYS A 5 26.36 26.27 -9.38
C LYS A 5 25.71 25.58 -8.19
N SER A 6 26.13 25.89 -6.94
CA SER A 6 25.49 25.32 -5.74
C SER A 6 24.09 25.93 -5.54
N PHE A 7 23.94 27.24 -5.74
CA PHE A 7 22.67 27.94 -5.63
C PHE A 7 21.63 27.45 -6.64
N LEU A 8 22.03 27.29 -7.92
CA LEU A 8 21.15 26.71 -8.93
C LEU A 8 20.74 25.26 -8.61
N LYS A 9 21.63 24.47 -8.03
CA LYS A 9 21.35 23.11 -7.62
C LYS A 9 20.36 23.05 -6.43
N GLU A 10 20.48 23.95 -5.46
CA GLU A 10 19.56 24.07 -4.31
C GLU A 10 18.16 24.56 -4.74
N VAL A 11 18.07 25.51 -5.67
CA VAL A 11 16.78 26.11 -6.08
C VAL A 11 16.07 25.27 -7.13
N LEU A 12 16.80 24.62 -8.06
CA LEU A 12 16.21 23.85 -9.15
C LEU A 12 15.96 22.39 -8.78
N SER A 13 16.76 21.81 -7.86
CA SER A 13 16.60 20.39 -7.51
C SER A 13 15.22 20.05 -6.93
N PRO A 14 14.60 20.85 -6.04
CA PRO A 14 13.25 20.56 -5.54
C PRO A 14 12.21 20.55 -6.66
N LYS A 15 12.24 21.55 -7.56
CA LYS A 15 11.28 21.65 -8.67
C LYS A 15 11.43 20.52 -9.69
N ILE A 16 12.65 20.10 -9.95
CA ILE A 16 12.95 18.97 -10.83
C ILE A 16 12.46 17.67 -10.19
N ASN A 17 12.73 17.48 -8.90
CA ASN A 17 12.26 16.32 -8.17
C ASN A 17 10.72 16.25 -8.11
N ASP A 18 10.05 17.38 -7.90
CA ASP A 18 8.59 17.47 -7.93
C ASP A 18 8.02 17.10 -9.30
N PHE A 19 8.69 17.53 -10.37
CA PHE A 19 8.29 17.16 -11.73
C PHE A 19 8.44 15.66 -12.01
N TYR A 20 9.56 15.05 -11.63
CA TYR A 20 9.76 13.61 -11.79
C TYR A 20 8.79 12.80 -10.90
N SER A 21 8.54 13.24 -9.69
CA SER A 21 7.57 12.61 -8.79
C SER A 21 6.16 12.66 -9.40
N THR A 22 5.78 13.78 -9.98
CA THR A 22 4.49 13.95 -10.68
C THR A 22 4.39 13.01 -11.89
N LEU A 23 5.43 12.93 -12.71
CA LEU A 23 5.45 12.02 -13.86
C LEU A 23 5.33 10.55 -13.42
N ASN A 24 6.06 10.15 -12.39
CA ASN A 24 5.98 8.79 -11.86
C ASN A 24 4.60 8.48 -11.29
N PHE A 25 3.97 9.43 -10.60
CA PHE A 25 2.60 9.28 -10.13
C PHE A 25 1.60 9.12 -11.29
N LEU A 26 1.73 9.90 -12.36
CA LEU A 26 0.89 9.76 -13.54
C LEU A 26 1.07 8.37 -14.18
N LYS A 27 2.31 7.92 -14.36
CA LYS A 27 2.60 6.57 -14.87
C LYS A 27 1.98 5.48 -13.97
N PHE A 28 2.02 5.65 -12.64
CA PHE A 28 1.37 4.75 -11.70
C PHE A 28 -0.16 4.74 -11.90
N ARG A 29 -0.79 5.90 -12.07
CA ARG A 29 -2.23 5.99 -12.32
C ARG A 29 -2.68 5.28 -13.60
N PHE A 30 -1.87 5.29 -14.66
CA PHE A 30 -2.18 4.55 -15.89
C PHE A 30 -2.18 3.03 -15.69
N LYS A 31 -1.53 2.51 -14.66
CA LYS A 31 -1.57 1.08 -14.31
C LYS A 31 -2.82 0.68 -13.49
N VAL A 32 -3.64 1.65 -13.06
CA VAL A 32 -4.87 1.36 -12.31
C VAL A 32 -5.88 0.60 -13.19
N SER A 33 -6.30 -0.56 -12.74
CA SER A 33 -7.34 -1.34 -13.39
C SER A 33 -8.57 -1.49 -12.50
N LYS A 34 -9.58 -0.68 -12.74
CA LYS A 34 -10.87 -0.78 -12.04
C LYS A 34 -11.51 -2.17 -12.17
N LYS A 35 -11.32 -2.84 -13.33
CA LYS A 35 -11.82 -4.20 -13.57
C LYS A 35 -11.16 -5.22 -12.62
N LYS A 36 -9.84 -5.10 -12.40
CA LYS A 36 -9.13 -5.96 -11.44
C LYS A 36 -9.64 -5.73 -10.02
N ILE A 37 -9.78 -4.47 -9.60
CA ILE A 37 -10.24 -4.11 -8.24
C ILE A 37 -11.67 -4.61 -8.00
N LYS A 38 -12.55 -4.47 -8.96
CA LYS A 38 -13.97 -4.88 -8.85
C LYS A 38 -14.14 -6.37 -8.54
N LYS A 39 -13.20 -7.23 -8.93
CA LYS A 39 -13.24 -8.66 -8.63
C LYS A 39 -13.22 -8.98 -7.12
N PHE A 40 -12.73 -8.04 -6.31
CA PHE A 40 -12.62 -8.21 -4.86
C PHE A 40 -13.83 -7.66 -4.10
N LYS A 41 -14.77 -6.98 -4.78
CA LYS A 41 -15.95 -6.44 -4.12
C LYS A 41 -16.81 -7.56 -3.54
N ASN A 42 -17.03 -7.52 -2.23
CA ASN A 42 -17.81 -8.51 -1.46
C ASN A 42 -17.31 -9.96 -1.58
N LEU A 43 -16.04 -10.16 -2.00
CA LEU A 43 -15.46 -11.50 -2.17
C LEU A 43 -15.46 -12.32 -0.86
N HIS A 44 -15.36 -11.63 0.27
CA HIS A 44 -15.33 -12.20 1.63
C HIS A 44 -16.52 -11.70 2.46
N GLN A 45 -17.70 -11.66 1.84
CA GLN A 45 -18.89 -11.18 2.50
C GLN A 45 -19.20 -12.01 3.74
N ASN A 46 -19.44 -11.31 4.86
CA ASN A 46 -19.73 -11.90 6.16
C ASN A 46 -18.59 -12.70 6.82
N GLU A 47 -17.38 -12.74 6.24
CA GLU A 47 -16.22 -13.41 6.83
C GLU A 47 -15.43 -12.47 7.74
N THR A 48 -14.54 -13.06 8.56
CA THR A 48 -13.56 -12.32 9.36
C THR A 48 -12.25 -12.22 8.57
N ILE A 49 -11.69 -11.01 8.48
CA ILE A 49 -10.38 -10.76 7.86
C ILE A 49 -9.40 -10.29 8.95
N PHE A 50 -8.23 -10.91 8.98
CA PHE A 50 -7.13 -10.57 9.86
C PHE A 50 -6.15 -9.65 9.13
N LEU A 51 -5.86 -8.49 9.73
CA LEU A 51 -4.89 -7.53 9.20
C LEU A 51 -3.63 -7.58 10.05
N VAL A 52 -2.51 -7.88 9.41
CA VAL A 52 -1.22 -8.04 10.09
C VAL A 52 -0.31 -6.87 9.74
N GLY A 53 0.01 -6.07 10.75
CA GLY A 53 1.02 -5.02 10.72
C GLY A 53 2.38 -5.54 11.17
N ALA A 54 3.39 -4.66 11.13
CA ALA A 54 4.77 -4.99 11.53
C ALA A 54 5.15 -4.40 12.90
N GLY A 55 4.17 -4.12 13.76
CA GLY A 55 4.40 -3.59 15.09
C GLY A 55 5.00 -4.64 16.04
N PRO A 56 5.74 -4.20 17.08
CA PRO A 56 6.43 -5.12 18.01
C PRO A 56 5.49 -6.09 18.74
N SER A 57 4.24 -5.71 18.93
CA SER A 57 3.21 -6.57 19.55
C SER A 57 2.98 -7.88 18.80
N LEU A 58 3.33 -7.95 17.51
CA LEU A 58 3.21 -9.17 16.72
C LEU A 58 4.02 -10.34 17.29
N ASN A 59 5.14 -10.06 17.94
CA ASN A 59 6.00 -11.08 18.54
C ASN A 59 5.33 -11.84 19.70
N ASN A 60 4.27 -11.26 20.28
CA ASN A 60 3.54 -11.84 21.41
C ASN A 60 2.26 -12.57 20.96
N GLU A 61 1.97 -12.57 19.65
CA GLU A 61 0.77 -13.19 19.10
C GLU A 61 1.01 -14.64 18.72
N ASN A 62 0.04 -15.49 18.96
CA ASN A 62 0.05 -16.86 18.44
C ASN A 62 -0.41 -16.86 16.97
N LEU A 63 0.56 -16.74 16.05
CA LEU A 63 0.29 -16.62 14.62
C LEU A 63 -0.26 -17.90 14.00
N ASP A 64 -0.10 -19.07 14.64
CA ASP A 64 -0.68 -20.35 14.17
C ASP A 64 -2.20 -20.30 14.08
N LEU A 65 -2.84 -19.43 14.85
CA LEU A 65 -4.27 -19.18 14.79
C LEU A 65 -4.74 -18.56 13.46
N LEU A 66 -3.81 -18.10 12.62
CA LEU A 66 -4.07 -17.58 11.29
C LEU A 66 -4.15 -18.67 10.21
N ASN A 67 -3.80 -19.92 10.52
CA ASN A 67 -4.04 -21.02 9.61
C ASN A 67 -5.53 -21.10 9.25
N ASP A 68 -5.82 -21.36 7.98
CA ASP A 68 -7.18 -21.42 7.41
C ASP A 68 -8.00 -20.12 7.54
N LYS A 69 -7.37 -18.99 7.85
CA LYS A 69 -8.01 -17.67 7.93
C LYS A 69 -7.77 -16.84 6.66
N ILE A 70 -8.51 -15.75 6.53
CA ILE A 70 -8.28 -14.75 5.49
C ILE A 70 -7.38 -13.68 6.09
N VAL A 71 -6.21 -13.48 5.49
CA VAL A 71 -5.16 -12.59 6.00
C VAL A 71 -4.78 -11.54 4.97
N ILE A 72 -4.61 -10.30 5.42
CA ILE A 72 -3.97 -9.22 4.65
C ILE A 72 -2.73 -8.77 5.43
N ALA A 73 -1.54 -8.98 4.86
CA ALA A 73 -0.28 -8.52 5.41
C ALA A 73 0.07 -7.12 4.88
N TYR A 74 0.45 -6.21 5.75
CA TYR A 74 0.89 -4.87 5.38
C TYR A 74 2.41 -4.77 5.28
N ASN A 75 2.91 -4.30 4.14
CA ASN A 75 4.35 -4.20 3.84
C ASN A 75 5.08 -5.52 4.13
N PHE A 76 6.08 -5.51 4.99
CA PHE A 76 6.95 -6.65 5.30
C PHE A 76 6.41 -7.57 6.40
N SER A 77 5.24 -7.32 6.98
CA SER A 77 4.69 -8.18 8.03
C SER A 77 4.46 -9.63 7.58
N TYR A 78 4.39 -9.87 6.26
CA TYR A 78 4.30 -11.23 5.71
C TYR A 78 5.50 -12.11 6.09
N GLN A 79 6.67 -11.52 6.39
CA GLN A 79 7.87 -12.28 6.79
C GLN A 79 7.66 -13.06 8.09
N ALA A 80 6.81 -12.56 8.99
CA ALA A 80 6.43 -13.28 10.21
C ALA A 80 5.44 -14.44 9.93
N LEU A 81 4.90 -14.52 8.71
CA LEU A 81 3.83 -15.46 8.34
C LEU A 81 4.31 -16.58 7.39
N THR A 82 5.62 -16.76 7.23
CA THR A 82 6.18 -17.73 6.27
C THR A 82 5.81 -19.18 6.55
N ASN A 83 5.55 -19.52 7.82
CA ASN A 83 5.15 -20.86 8.25
C ASN A 83 3.62 -21.04 8.35
N ILE A 84 2.85 -19.98 8.10
CA ILE A 84 1.39 -19.99 8.22
C ILE A 84 0.79 -20.35 6.87
N LYS A 85 -0.33 -21.07 6.89
CA LYS A 85 -1.10 -21.46 5.70
C LYS A 85 -2.50 -20.84 5.74
N PRO A 86 -2.65 -19.55 5.39
CA PRO A 86 -3.95 -18.92 5.35
C PRO A 86 -4.86 -19.57 4.29
N LYS A 87 -6.19 -19.55 4.52
CA LYS A 87 -7.18 -19.91 3.49
C LYS A 87 -7.10 -18.98 2.29
N LYS A 88 -6.86 -17.68 2.55
CA LYS A 88 -6.60 -16.63 1.58
C LYS A 88 -5.56 -15.67 2.13
N PHE A 89 -4.55 -15.39 1.31
CA PHE A 89 -3.46 -14.53 1.71
C PHE A 89 -3.29 -13.38 0.72
N TYR A 90 -3.40 -12.16 1.23
CA TYR A 90 -3.25 -10.92 0.47
C TYR A 90 -2.11 -10.08 1.02
N SER A 91 -1.44 -9.35 0.14
CA SER A 91 -0.51 -8.30 0.57
C SER A 91 -1.07 -6.91 0.25
N CYS A 92 -0.74 -5.95 1.10
CA CYS A 92 -1.00 -4.53 0.90
C CYS A 92 0.30 -3.77 1.08
N VAL A 93 0.84 -3.21 0.00
CA VAL A 93 2.18 -2.60 -0.02
C VAL A 93 2.09 -1.14 -0.39
N SER A 94 2.64 -0.30 0.46
CA SER A 94 2.91 1.11 0.15
C SER A 94 4.12 1.18 -0.81
N GLY A 95 3.91 1.80 -1.96
CA GLY A 95 4.70 1.63 -3.19
C GLY A 95 6.18 1.91 -3.15
N ALA A 96 6.69 2.52 -2.09
CA ALA A 96 8.06 3.00 -2.09
C ALA A 96 9.05 2.18 -1.24
N ARG A 97 8.56 1.25 -0.44
CA ARG A 97 9.40 0.53 0.53
C ARG A 97 9.88 -0.84 0.09
N ILE A 98 9.91 -1.08 -1.21
CA ILE A 98 10.68 -2.23 -1.71
C ILE A 98 12.08 -1.70 -1.94
N ASN A 99 13.01 -2.05 -1.04
CA ASN A 99 14.41 -1.77 -1.25
C ASN A 99 14.85 -2.31 -2.61
N PRO A 100 15.70 -1.60 -3.35
CA PRO A 100 16.31 -2.15 -4.55
C PRO A 100 16.98 -3.48 -4.20
N GLY A 101 16.48 -4.60 -4.73
CA GLY A 101 16.98 -5.93 -4.43
C GLY A 101 16.09 -6.81 -3.52
N GLU A 102 15.14 -6.24 -2.77
CA GLU A 102 14.14 -7.04 -2.07
C GLU A 102 13.00 -7.44 -3.02
N THR A 103 12.95 -8.68 -3.36
CA THR A 103 11.81 -9.27 -4.08
C THR A 103 10.86 -9.88 -3.08
N ILE A 104 9.66 -9.29 -2.96
CA ILE A 104 8.57 -9.98 -2.27
C ILE A 104 8.21 -11.21 -3.11
N ASP A 105 8.30 -12.38 -2.53
CA ASP A 105 7.80 -13.59 -3.19
C ASP A 105 6.28 -13.50 -3.31
N ARG A 106 5.83 -13.27 -4.51
CA ARG A 106 4.41 -13.06 -4.83
C ARG A 106 3.62 -14.33 -4.96
N SER A 107 4.32 -15.45 -5.11
CA SER A 107 3.67 -16.77 -5.15
C SER A 107 2.96 -17.10 -3.83
N LEU A 108 3.34 -16.41 -2.75
CA LEU A 108 2.71 -16.55 -1.44
C LEU A 108 1.29 -15.93 -1.38
N PHE A 109 0.94 -15.03 -2.31
CA PHE A 109 -0.28 -14.23 -2.19
C PHE A 109 -1.29 -14.53 -3.29
N ASP A 110 -2.56 -14.60 -2.92
CA ASP A 110 -3.68 -14.63 -3.87
C ASP A 110 -3.80 -13.31 -4.66
N ALA A 111 -3.43 -12.19 -4.05
CA ALA A 111 -3.29 -10.90 -4.72
C ALA A 111 -2.45 -9.90 -3.90
N SER A 112 -1.80 -8.97 -4.61
CA SER A 112 -1.04 -7.86 -4.03
C SER A 112 -1.68 -6.53 -4.36
N PHE A 113 -2.13 -5.80 -3.34
CA PHE A 113 -2.64 -4.44 -3.46
C PHE A 113 -1.50 -3.44 -3.30
N ARG A 114 -1.42 -2.45 -4.20
CA ARG A 114 -0.37 -1.45 -4.17
C ARG A 114 -0.91 -0.04 -4.30
N PHE A 115 -0.29 0.88 -3.59
CA PHE A 115 -0.56 2.31 -3.69
C PHE A 115 0.74 3.11 -3.50
N PRO A 116 0.84 4.35 -4.02
CA PRO A 116 2.02 5.18 -3.83
C PRO A 116 2.20 5.53 -2.36
N GLY A 117 3.45 5.54 -1.88
CA GLY A 117 3.81 5.98 -0.54
C GLY A 117 3.63 7.48 -0.34
N ALA A 118 3.64 7.91 0.93
CA ALA A 118 3.42 9.31 1.31
C ALA A 118 4.67 10.18 1.30
N LYS A 119 5.87 9.60 1.26
CA LYS A 119 7.14 10.32 1.36
C LYS A 119 7.71 10.69 0.00
N GLU A 120 8.13 11.93 -0.12
CA GLU A 120 8.68 12.56 -1.33
C GLU A 120 9.97 11.92 -1.83
N ASP A 121 10.78 11.37 -0.92
CA ASP A 121 12.10 10.81 -1.22
C ASP A 121 12.04 9.37 -1.72
N GLU A 122 10.86 8.78 -1.69
CA GLU A 122 10.68 7.42 -2.11
C GLU A 122 10.26 7.41 -3.58
N HIS A 123 11.22 7.34 -4.47
CA HIS A 123 10.99 7.13 -5.90
C HIS A 123 10.08 5.92 -6.07
N LEU A 124 8.88 6.14 -6.62
CA LEU A 124 8.00 5.05 -7.03
C LEU A 124 8.80 4.13 -7.94
N ASN A 125 9.27 3.01 -7.40
CA ASN A 125 9.93 2.02 -8.23
C ASN A 125 8.89 1.30 -9.09
N LEU A 126 8.59 1.91 -10.24
CA LEU A 126 7.62 1.38 -11.19
C LEU A 126 8.03 0.01 -11.73
N ASN A 127 9.31 -0.34 -11.67
CA ASN A 127 9.84 -1.64 -12.08
C ASN A 127 9.47 -2.75 -11.08
N ALA A 128 9.20 -2.38 -9.82
CA ALA A 128 8.71 -3.29 -8.80
C ALA A 128 7.22 -3.66 -8.96
N ILE A 129 6.49 -2.92 -9.80
CA ILE A 129 5.08 -3.18 -10.10
C ILE A 129 4.99 -4.24 -11.18
N LYS A 130 4.38 -5.37 -10.87
CA LYS A 130 4.13 -6.46 -11.82
C LYS A 130 2.75 -6.35 -12.44
N GLU A 131 2.51 -7.13 -13.50
CA GLU A 131 1.25 -7.09 -14.24
C GLU A 131 0.05 -7.54 -13.39
N ASP A 132 0.24 -8.47 -12.50
CA ASP A 132 -0.78 -9.05 -11.62
C ASP A 132 -1.11 -8.18 -10.39
N ASP A 133 -0.29 -7.16 -10.09
CA ASP A 133 -0.57 -6.24 -8.98
C ASP A 133 -1.91 -5.51 -9.16
N ILE A 134 -2.60 -5.31 -8.03
CA ILE A 134 -3.83 -4.52 -7.95
C ILE A 134 -3.48 -3.10 -7.56
N ILE A 135 -3.41 -2.21 -8.54
CA ILE A 135 -3.05 -0.81 -8.31
C ILE A 135 -4.28 -0.03 -7.86
N LEU A 136 -4.20 0.55 -6.66
CA LEU A 136 -5.29 1.31 -6.06
C LEU A 136 -5.34 2.77 -6.58
N PRO A 137 -6.54 3.31 -6.88
CA PRO A 137 -6.70 4.63 -7.48
C PRO A 137 -6.59 5.76 -6.45
N VAL A 138 -5.39 6.14 -6.08
CA VAL A 138 -5.15 7.29 -5.18
C VAL A 138 -5.43 8.60 -5.93
N PRO A 139 -6.23 9.54 -5.37
CA PRO A 139 -6.51 10.81 -5.99
C PRO A 139 -5.27 11.70 -6.14
N PHE A 140 -5.16 12.40 -7.27
CA PHE A 140 -4.02 13.27 -7.57
C PHE A 140 -3.85 14.40 -6.55
N LYS A 141 -4.95 14.95 -6.03
CA LYS A 141 -4.92 15.98 -4.98
C LYS A 141 -4.15 15.55 -3.73
N PHE A 142 -4.21 14.28 -3.35
CA PHE A 142 -3.42 13.76 -2.22
C PHE A 142 -1.94 13.79 -2.48
N PHE A 143 -1.54 13.65 -3.72
CA PHE A 143 -0.14 13.73 -4.11
C PHE A 143 0.36 15.18 -4.11
N LEU A 144 -0.43 16.13 -4.67
CA LEU A 144 -0.05 17.54 -4.78
C LEU A 144 0.04 18.26 -3.43
N TYR A 145 -0.89 17.97 -2.52
CA TYR A 145 -0.92 18.64 -1.22
C TYR A 145 0.02 18.04 -0.19
N LYS A 146 0.91 17.11 -0.61
CA LYS A 146 1.95 16.51 0.24
C LYS A 146 1.40 16.07 1.61
N PHE A 147 0.14 15.66 1.66
CA PHE A 147 -0.57 15.26 2.87
C PHE A 147 -0.60 16.30 4.01
N LYS A 148 -0.31 17.58 3.73
CA LYS A 148 -0.26 18.64 4.76
C LYS A 148 -1.58 18.79 5.51
N ASP A 149 -2.70 18.57 4.84
CA ASP A 149 -4.03 18.76 5.44
C ASP A 149 -4.65 17.44 5.90
N GLY A 150 -3.80 16.44 6.17
CA GLY A 150 -4.23 15.16 6.73
C GLY A 150 -5.47 14.62 6.02
N GLY A 151 -5.41 14.43 4.72
CA GLY A 151 -6.50 13.93 3.89
C GLY A 151 -7.18 12.70 4.49
N THR A 152 -7.81 12.96 5.64
CA THR A 152 -8.45 11.99 6.50
C THR A 152 -9.72 11.53 5.81
N GLY A 153 -9.87 10.26 5.68
CA GLY A 153 -11.11 9.72 5.18
C GLY A 153 -10.95 8.28 4.74
N PHE A 154 -12.04 7.58 4.84
CA PHE A 154 -12.19 6.25 4.31
C PHE A 154 -12.91 6.29 2.97
N SER A 155 -12.48 5.47 2.02
CA SER A 155 -13.29 5.16 0.85
C SER A 155 -14.00 3.83 1.07
N PHE A 156 -15.30 3.82 0.91
CA PHE A 156 -16.10 2.58 0.92
C PHE A 156 -16.08 1.87 -0.44
N ASP A 157 -15.64 2.55 -1.49
CA ASP A 157 -15.48 1.98 -2.83
C ASP A 157 -14.09 2.25 -3.37
N ILE A 158 -13.14 1.39 -3.02
CA ILE A 158 -11.74 1.49 -3.46
C ILE A 158 -11.55 1.32 -4.96
N SER A 159 -12.57 0.90 -5.72
CA SER A 159 -12.50 0.86 -7.18
C SER A 159 -12.65 2.24 -7.82
N LYS A 160 -13.25 3.19 -7.09
CA LYS A 160 -13.42 4.58 -7.52
C LYS A 160 -12.32 5.46 -6.98
N GLU A 161 -12.06 5.35 -5.69
CA GLU A 161 -11.09 6.17 -4.97
C GLU A 161 -10.51 5.37 -3.80
N PHE A 162 -9.21 5.39 -3.63
CA PHE A 162 -8.51 4.85 -2.47
C PHE A 162 -7.88 5.99 -1.69
N ARG A 163 -8.18 6.10 -0.40
CA ARG A 163 -7.67 7.17 0.45
C ARG A 163 -6.56 6.62 1.35
N HIS A 164 -5.36 7.04 1.05
CA HIS A 164 -4.22 6.76 1.91
C HIS A 164 -4.07 7.90 2.92
N ASN A 165 -4.18 7.57 4.20
CA ASN A 165 -3.99 8.56 5.28
C ASN A 165 -2.49 8.78 5.48
N GLY A 166 -1.94 9.80 4.80
CA GLY A 166 -0.57 10.23 5.00
C GLY A 166 -0.30 10.57 6.46
N GLY A 167 0.76 10.01 7.03
CA GLY A 167 1.15 10.25 8.41
C GLY A 167 0.45 9.38 9.46
N SER A 168 -0.62 8.68 9.12
CA SER A 168 -1.24 7.67 9.98
C SER A 168 -0.71 6.28 9.66
N THR A 169 -1.03 5.33 10.50
CA THR A 169 -0.61 3.94 10.30
C THR A 169 -1.15 3.35 9.01
N GLY A 170 -0.27 2.76 8.20
CA GLY A 170 -0.64 2.17 6.91
C GLY A 170 -1.62 1.01 7.00
N ILE A 171 -1.83 0.44 8.19
CA ILE A 171 -2.82 -0.63 8.40
C ILE A 171 -4.25 -0.16 8.07
N LEU A 172 -4.54 1.15 8.16
CA LEU A 172 -5.83 1.71 7.76
C LEU A 172 -6.11 1.54 6.25
N SER A 173 -5.07 1.41 5.44
CA SER A 173 -5.19 1.04 4.02
C SER A 173 -5.74 -0.38 3.88
N CYS A 174 -5.25 -1.30 4.68
CA CYS A 174 -5.76 -2.68 4.72
C CYS A 174 -7.21 -2.75 5.19
N VAL A 175 -7.61 -1.88 6.14
CA VAL A 175 -9.01 -1.80 6.60
C VAL A 175 -9.96 -1.42 5.45
N GLN A 176 -9.59 -0.47 4.60
CA GLN A 176 -10.40 -0.10 3.43
C GLN A 176 -10.56 -1.29 2.46
N ILE A 177 -9.47 -2.02 2.21
CA ILE A 177 -9.49 -3.22 1.35
C ILE A 177 -10.40 -4.29 1.95
N ALA A 178 -10.21 -4.63 3.24
CA ALA A 178 -11.02 -5.63 3.92
C ALA A 178 -12.51 -5.26 3.93
N LYS A 179 -12.82 -3.98 4.14
CA LYS A 179 -14.20 -3.48 4.10
C LYS A 179 -14.82 -3.57 2.71
N TYR A 180 -14.06 -3.24 1.67
CA TYR A 180 -14.49 -3.40 0.28
C TYR A 180 -14.74 -4.87 -0.10
N MET A 181 -13.95 -5.78 0.48
CA MET A 181 -14.14 -7.23 0.33
C MET A 181 -15.39 -7.76 1.06
N GLY A 182 -16.11 -6.92 1.82
CA GLY A 182 -17.35 -7.28 2.49
C GLY A 182 -17.18 -7.91 3.86
N SER A 183 -16.02 -7.74 4.50
CA SER A 183 -15.76 -8.33 5.83
C SER A 183 -16.80 -7.90 6.85
N LYS A 184 -17.30 -8.89 7.63
CA LYS A 184 -18.16 -8.67 8.80
C LYS A 184 -17.34 -8.21 10.01
N ARG A 185 -16.16 -8.77 10.18
CA ARG A 185 -15.23 -8.48 11.28
C ARG A 185 -13.84 -8.27 10.74
N ILE A 186 -13.13 -7.32 11.31
CA ILE A 186 -11.72 -7.05 11.04
C ILE A 186 -10.98 -7.21 12.37
N VAL A 187 -9.92 -8.01 12.39
CA VAL A 187 -9.03 -8.21 13.54
C VAL A 187 -7.67 -7.63 13.19
N LEU A 188 -7.13 -6.80 14.08
CA LEU A 188 -5.83 -6.15 13.90
C LEU A 188 -4.78 -6.87 14.76
N LEU A 189 -3.63 -7.19 14.15
CA LEU A 189 -2.48 -7.80 14.82
C LEU A 189 -1.22 -7.02 14.47
N GLY A 190 -0.31 -6.87 15.42
CA GLY A 190 0.96 -6.17 15.18
C GLY A 190 0.78 -4.69 14.81
N THR A 191 -0.15 -3.97 15.45
CA THR A 191 -0.47 -2.55 15.14
C THR A 191 -0.11 -1.63 16.29
#